data_20943eb9bbe1cad4cbc50091cc7b9504
#
_entry.id   20943eb9bbe1cad4cbc50091cc7b9504
#
_cell.length_a   1.000
_cell.length_b   1.000
_cell.length_c   1.000
_cell.angle_alpha   90.00
_cell.angle_beta   90.00
_cell.angle_gamma   90.00
#
_symmetry.space_group_name_H-M   'P 1'
#
loop_
_entity.id
_entity.type
_entity.pdbx_description
1 polymer ?
#
loop_
_entity_poly.entity_id
_entity_poly.type
_entity_poly.pdbx_seq_one_letter_code
_entity_poly.pdbx_strand_id
1 'polypeptide(L)'
;MPKITAIQTIRTRAAGTWVIVKVLTDQPGLYGIGSASDHYRAKTVITTIETIAPLLIGRDAGHIEDIWQSIYTCGYWRNDSILNTVQAGIDMALWDIKGKEAGMPVYQLLGGPTRSAVMAYAHAAGDDLQALEDDVRRYMEEGYQVIRCQLGPYGGGGFIDAEQARLPKNHWGHSRVFDDEAYLENIPKMFAYLREKLGFGPKLTHDVHEHLQPTNAVTLAKLLEPYRLFFLEDLLPPEQIHWYRLVRQQCTTPQAMGELFINPHEWMPLITERLIDFVRVRVSKGGGITNCRKIATLCEWFGVRTAWQEGGDNDPVNQMAAVHLDLASSSFGIQEENHFRPEEYAAFPGHAVLEGGYLYANEQPGLGIDVDEDQARALLDPELAARSFYMAEDRRADGSIVRP
;
A
#
# COMPACT_ATOMS: atom_id res chain seq x y z
N MET A 1 26.45 0.16 -21.83
CA MET A 1 25.35 0.30 -20.86
C MET A 1 25.93 0.78 -19.53
N PRO A 2 25.21 1.59 -18.77
CA PRO A 2 25.72 2.21 -17.53
C PRO A 2 26.01 1.15 -16.47
N LYS A 3 27.14 1.27 -15.77
CA LYS A 3 27.51 0.38 -14.67
C LYS A 3 27.24 1.04 -13.33
N ILE A 4 26.71 0.28 -12.39
CA ILE A 4 26.48 0.75 -11.02
C ILE A 4 27.81 1.08 -10.35
N THR A 5 27.94 2.31 -9.83
CA THR A 5 29.15 2.76 -9.12
C THR A 5 28.93 2.93 -7.62
N ALA A 6 27.70 3.29 -7.20
CA ALA A 6 27.34 3.39 -5.79
C ALA A 6 25.83 3.20 -5.60
N ILE A 7 25.43 2.76 -4.41
CA ILE A 7 24.06 2.77 -3.94
C ILE A 7 24.03 3.57 -2.64
N GLN A 8 23.23 4.63 -2.62
CA GLN A 8 23.10 5.55 -1.50
C GLN A 8 21.68 5.49 -0.95
N THR A 9 21.51 5.85 0.31
CA THR A 9 20.18 5.95 0.94
C THR A 9 19.96 7.36 1.50
N ILE A 10 18.77 7.87 1.31
CA ILE A 10 18.30 9.14 1.89
C ILE A 10 17.15 8.79 2.82
N ARG A 11 17.38 8.93 4.13
CA ARG A 11 16.34 8.77 5.14
C ARG A 11 15.65 10.09 5.36
N THR A 12 14.32 10.12 5.28
CA THR A 12 13.53 11.36 5.30
C THR A 12 12.17 11.17 5.97
N ARG A 13 11.34 12.21 5.98
CA ARG A 13 10.11 12.38 6.76
C ARG A 13 10.38 12.52 8.27
N ALA A 14 9.48 13.16 9.03
CA ALA A 14 9.72 13.49 10.43
C ALA A 14 10.12 12.28 11.28
N ALA A 15 9.39 11.17 11.19
CA ALA A 15 9.71 9.93 11.90
C ALA A 15 10.87 9.13 11.26
N GLY A 16 11.40 9.57 10.11
CA GLY A 16 12.46 8.87 9.39
C GLY A 16 12.03 7.51 8.86
N THR A 17 10.79 7.40 8.44
CA THR A 17 10.17 6.17 7.93
C THR A 17 10.38 5.99 6.43
N TRP A 18 10.66 7.07 5.70
CA TRP A 18 10.95 7.02 4.28
C TRP A 18 12.44 6.80 4.03
N VAL A 19 12.74 5.86 3.14
CA VAL A 19 14.08 5.50 2.70
C VAL A 19 14.11 5.52 1.18
N ILE A 20 14.73 6.55 0.62
CA ILE A 20 14.92 6.66 -0.82
C ILE A 20 16.27 6.05 -1.17
N VAL A 21 16.27 5.16 -2.14
CA VAL A 21 17.48 4.53 -2.71
C VAL A 21 17.90 5.34 -3.93
N LYS A 22 19.17 5.72 -4.00
CA LYS A 22 19.78 6.38 -5.15
C LYS A 22 20.89 5.50 -5.72
N VAL A 23 20.70 5.00 -6.93
CA VAL A 23 21.66 4.17 -7.64
C VAL A 23 22.43 5.06 -8.60
N LEU A 24 23.75 5.21 -8.38
CA LEU A 24 24.64 5.99 -9.24
C LEU A 24 25.29 5.10 -10.30
N THR A 25 25.57 5.68 -11.47
CA THR A 25 26.23 4.98 -12.57
C THR A 25 27.58 5.63 -12.96
N ASP A 26 28.35 4.94 -13.79
CA ASP A 26 29.59 5.45 -14.39
C ASP A 26 29.34 6.49 -15.51
N GLN A 27 28.08 6.73 -15.90
CA GLN A 27 27.74 7.79 -16.83
C GLN A 27 27.44 9.08 -16.06
N PRO A 28 28.14 10.18 -16.35
CA PRO A 28 27.96 11.44 -15.65
C PRO A 28 26.49 11.94 -15.70
N GLY A 29 25.91 12.22 -14.53
CA GLY A 29 24.55 12.72 -14.41
C GLY A 29 23.45 11.65 -14.53
N LEU A 30 23.78 10.40 -14.87
CA LEU A 30 22.80 9.32 -14.94
C LEU A 30 22.75 8.55 -13.62
N TYR A 31 21.64 8.69 -12.92
CA TYR A 31 21.30 7.94 -11.71
C TYR A 31 19.79 7.63 -11.70
N GLY A 32 19.39 6.72 -10.85
CA GLY A 32 17.99 6.44 -10.61
C GLY A 32 17.65 6.49 -9.13
N ILE A 33 16.37 6.74 -8.84
CA ILE A 33 15.81 6.71 -7.49
C ILE A 33 14.73 5.66 -7.37
N GLY A 34 14.58 5.12 -6.16
CA GLY A 34 13.53 4.15 -5.83
C GLY A 34 13.16 4.22 -4.36
N SER A 35 12.02 3.67 -4.01
CA SER A 35 11.49 3.64 -2.64
C SER A 35 11.82 2.32 -1.94
N ALA A 36 12.48 2.41 -0.79
CA ALA A 36 12.65 1.32 0.17
C ALA A 36 12.07 1.71 1.54
N SER A 37 10.94 2.42 1.55
CA SER A 37 10.31 2.93 2.76
C SER A 37 9.70 1.81 3.61
N ASP A 38 9.92 1.90 4.92
CA ASP A 38 9.37 0.97 5.91
C ASP A 38 9.06 1.73 7.20
N HIS A 39 7.79 1.71 7.60
CA HIS A 39 7.31 2.49 8.74
C HIS A 39 8.01 2.10 10.06
N TYR A 40 8.30 0.82 10.24
CA TYR A 40 8.80 0.32 11.52
C TYR A 40 10.29 -0.03 11.52
N ARG A 41 10.86 -0.30 10.33
CA ARG A 41 12.18 -0.94 10.22
C ARG A 41 13.13 -0.23 9.27
N ALA A 42 12.94 1.08 9.04
CA ALA A 42 13.76 1.89 8.10
C ALA A 42 15.28 1.72 8.33
N LYS A 43 15.74 1.68 9.60
CA LYS A 43 17.15 1.46 9.93
C LYS A 43 17.67 0.09 9.47
N THR A 44 16.85 -0.97 9.65
CA THR A 44 17.17 -2.33 9.21
C THR A 44 17.26 -2.40 7.69
N VAL A 45 16.32 -1.76 6.99
CA VAL A 45 16.32 -1.63 5.53
C VAL A 45 17.61 -0.97 5.05
N ILE A 46 18.02 0.17 5.61
CA ILE A 46 19.26 0.88 5.27
C ILE A 46 20.47 -0.04 5.44
N THR A 47 20.63 -0.69 6.59
CA THR A 47 21.75 -1.61 6.86
C THR A 47 21.76 -2.79 5.88
N THR A 48 20.60 -3.29 5.50
CA THR A 48 20.49 -4.37 4.50
C THR A 48 20.91 -3.88 3.11
N ILE A 49 20.55 -2.65 2.71
CA ILE A 49 21.01 -2.03 1.46
C ILE A 49 22.55 -1.91 1.48
N GLU A 50 23.14 -1.40 2.56
CA GLU A 50 24.60 -1.29 2.72
C GLU A 50 25.31 -2.64 2.59
N THR A 51 24.70 -3.72 3.08
CA THR A 51 25.23 -5.09 2.98
C THR A 51 25.18 -5.63 1.56
N ILE A 52 24.11 -5.32 0.80
CA ILE A 52 23.90 -5.83 -0.57
C ILE A 52 24.63 -4.98 -1.60
N ALA A 53 24.77 -3.69 -1.40
CA ALA A 53 25.33 -2.75 -2.36
C ALA A 53 26.68 -3.22 -2.97
N PRO A 54 27.67 -3.72 -2.19
CA PRO A 54 28.93 -4.20 -2.75
C PRO A 54 28.79 -5.32 -3.79
N LEU A 55 27.72 -6.13 -3.73
CA LEU A 55 27.47 -7.21 -4.68
C LEU A 55 26.98 -6.71 -6.04
N LEU A 56 26.53 -5.46 -6.10
CA LEU A 56 25.93 -4.85 -7.29
C LEU A 56 26.87 -3.87 -8.00
N ILE A 57 27.92 -3.39 -7.32
CA ILE A 57 28.91 -2.48 -7.90
C ILE A 57 29.57 -3.13 -9.11
N GLY A 58 29.67 -2.38 -10.22
CA GLY A 58 30.26 -2.82 -11.49
C GLY A 58 29.32 -3.61 -12.38
N ARG A 59 28.14 -3.99 -11.90
CA ARG A 59 27.11 -4.64 -12.74
C ARG A 59 26.46 -3.63 -13.67
N ASP A 60 25.95 -4.13 -14.78
CA ASP A 60 25.20 -3.37 -15.75
C ASP A 60 23.81 -3.03 -15.20
N ALA A 61 23.50 -1.73 -15.05
CA ALA A 61 22.22 -1.26 -14.51
C ALA A 61 21.01 -1.63 -15.42
N GLY A 62 21.25 -1.92 -16.70
CA GLY A 62 20.23 -2.36 -17.63
C GLY A 62 19.80 -3.83 -17.47
N HIS A 63 20.54 -4.64 -16.71
CA HIS A 63 20.22 -6.04 -16.45
C HIS A 63 19.28 -6.19 -15.23
N ILE A 64 18.14 -5.50 -15.26
CA ILE A 64 17.21 -5.36 -14.14
C ILE A 64 16.74 -6.73 -13.63
N GLU A 65 16.24 -7.60 -14.51
CA GLU A 65 15.73 -8.92 -14.12
C GLU A 65 16.82 -9.80 -13.50
N ASP A 66 18.05 -9.77 -14.04
CA ASP A 66 19.18 -10.54 -13.52
C ASP A 66 19.61 -10.04 -12.12
N ILE A 67 19.64 -8.72 -11.92
CA ILE A 67 19.91 -8.12 -10.60
C ILE A 67 18.79 -8.50 -9.63
N TRP A 68 17.53 -8.39 -10.05
CA TRP A 68 16.37 -8.77 -9.26
C TRP A 68 16.47 -10.21 -8.78
N GLN A 69 16.72 -11.16 -9.70
CA GLN A 69 16.88 -12.58 -9.39
C GLN A 69 18.08 -12.85 -8.46
N SER A 70 19.19 -12.13 -8.66
CA SER A 70 20.37 -12.25 -7.81
C SER A 70 20.08 -11.84 -6.36
N ILE A 71 19.40 -10.70 -6.13
CA ILE A 71 19.02 -10.25 -4.79
C ILE A 71 18.06 -11.27 -4.16
N TYR A 72 17.07 -11.72 -4.93
CA TYR A 72 16.05 -12.66 -4.46
C TYR A 72 16.65 -14.02 -4.04
N THR A 73 17.61 -14.56 -4.80
CA THR A 73 18.10 -15.93 -4.59
C THR A 73 19.38 -16.01 -3.78
N CYS A 74 20.31 -15.03 -3.91
CA CYS A 74 21.64 -15.16 -3.32
C CYS A 74 21.68 -14.98 -1.80
N GLY A 75 20.63 -14.38 -1.19
CA GLY A 75 20.50 -14.30 0.25
C GLY A 75 20.12 -15.62 0.91
N TYR A 76 19.85 -16.70 0.14
CA TYR A 76 19.38 -18.02 0.56
C TYR A 76 17.97 -18.00 1.16
N TRP A 77 17.74 -17.24 2.24
CA TRP A 77 16.42 -17.00 2.84
C TRP A 77 15.67 -15.95 2.01
N ARG A 78 14.43 -16.24 1.64
CA ARG A 78 13.62 -15.45 0.71
C ARG A 78 12.24 -15.13 1.26
N ASN A 79 11.56 -14.17 0.62
CA ASN A 79 10.18 -13.79 0.95
C ASN A 79 10.06 -13.22 2.38
N ASP A 80 10.92 -12.28 2.72
CA ASP A 80 10.77 -11.47 3.93
C ASP A 80 10.56 -9.99 3.58
N SER A 81 9.88 -9.27 4.48
CA SER A 81 9.47 -7.89 4.22
C SER A 81 10.67 -6.93 4.06
N ILE A 82 11.80 -7.18 4.73
CA ILE A 82 13.00 -6.31 4.65
C ILE A 82 13.69 -6.49 3.31
N LEU A 83 13.99 -7.75 2.93
CA LEU A 83 14.66 -8.03 1.67
C LEU A 83 13.84 -7.57 0.47
N ASN A 84 12.52 -7.82 0.49
CA ASN A 84 11.62 -7.35 -0.56
C ASN A 84 11.62 -5.82 -0.69
N THR A 85 11.65 -5.11 0.45
CA THR A 85 11.71 -3.64 0.45
C THR A 85 13.02 -3.12 -0.13
N VAL A 86 14.15 -3.72 0.24
CA VAL A 86 15.45 -3.39 -0.34
C VAL A 86 15.49 -3.67 -1.84
N GLN A 87 14.98 -4.83 -2.24
CA GLN A 87 14.89 -5.25 -3.63
C GLN A 87 14.03 -4.27 -4.44
N ALA A 88 12.89 -3.85 -3.90
CA ALA A 88 11.99 -2.90 -4.55
C ALA A 88 12.66 -1.53 -4.77
N GLY A 89 13.35 -1.00 -3.76
CA GLY A 89 14.03 0.29 -3.90
C GLY A 89 15.12 0.27 -4.96
N ILE A 90 15.91 -0.80 -5.02
CA ILE A 90 16.93 -0.99 -6.06
C ILE A 90 16.27 -1.19 -7.44
N ASP A 91 15.24 -2.02 -7.53
CA ASP A 91 14.51 -2.30 -8.76
C ASP A 91 13.90 -1.03 -9.39
N MET A 92 13.19 -0.23 -8.59
CA MET A 92 12.61 1.04 -9.04
C MET A 92 13.69 1.99 -9.57
N ALA A 93 14.83 2.10 -8.86
CA ALA A 93 15.94 2.93 -9.29
C ALA A 93 16.56 2.44 -10.62
N LEU A 94 16.64 1.14 -10.84
CA LEU A 94 17.10 0.59 -12.12
C LEU A 94 16.12 0.82 -13.26
N TRP A 95 14.82 0.74 -13.01
CA TRP A 95 13.80 1.12 -13.99
C TRP A 95 13.85 2.61 -14.32
N ASP A 96 14.10 3.46 -13.33
CA ASP A 96 14.28 4.90 -13.51
C ASP A 96 15.50 5.20 -14.40
N ILE A 97 16.65 4.56 -14.12
CA ILE A 97 17.84 4.63 -15.01
C ILE A 97 17.48 4.20 -16.44
N LYS A 98 16.78 3.07 -16.57
CA LYS A 98 16.40 2.52 -17.87
C LYS A 98 15.55 3.48 -18.69
N GLY A 99 14.57 4.12 -18.04
CA GLY A 99 13.73 5.13 -18.69
C GLY A 99 14.52 6.38 -19.08
N LYS A 100 15.39 6.87 -18.20
CA LYS A 100 16.28 8.01 -18.48
C LYS A 100 17.23 7.72 -19.65
N GLU A 101 17.85 6.53 -19.67
CA GLU A 101 18.71 6.09 -20.78
C GLU A 101 17.94 5.99 -22.12
N ALA A 102 16.70 5.50 -22.08
CA ALA A 102 15.83 5.38 -23.25
C ALA A 102 15.15 6.69 -23.66
N GLY A 103 15.24 7.75 -22.85
CA GLY A 103 14.58 9.02 -23.11
C GLY A 103 13.05 8.94 -23.04
N MET A 104 12.49 8.02 -22.24
CA MET A 104 11.04 7.84 -22.15
C MET A 104 10.59 7.45 -20.72
N PRO A 105 9.34 7.76 -20.35
CA PRO A 105 8.76 7.36 -19.07
C PRO A 105 8.72 5.83 -18.91
N VAL A 106 8.78 5.34 -17.68
CA VAL A 106 8.76 3.89 -17.38
C VAL A 106 7.52 3.21 -17.94
N TYR A 107 6.32 3.82 -17.87
CA TYR A 107 5.11 3.21 -18.43
C TYR A 107 5.21 2.93 -19.93
N GLN A 108 5.98 3.73 -20.69
CA GLN A 108 6.24 3.47 -22.11
C GLN A 108 7.11 2.22 -22.32
N LEU A 109 8.11 2.01 -21.45
CA LEU A 109 8.92 0.78 -21.47
C LEU A 109 8.11 -0.47 -21.09
N LEU A 110 7.04 -0.30 -20.32
CA LEU A 110 6.13 -1.38 -19.92
C LEU A 110 5.10 -1.74 -21.00
N GLY A 111 5.07 -1.02 -22.12
CA GLY A 111 4.18 -1.30 -23.25
C GLY A 111 3.31 -0.12 -23.68
N GLY A 112 3.43 1.01 -22.99
CA GLY A 112 2.66 2.24 -23.23
C GLY A 112 1.35 2.30 -22.44
N PRO A 113 0.73 3.49 -22.40
CA PRO A 113 -0.42 3.72 -21.55
C PRO A 113 -1.70 3.07 -22.12
N THR A 114 -2.48 2.44 -21.27
CA THR A 114 -3.84 1.94 -21.56
C THR A 114 -4.90 2.94 -21.12
N ARG A 115 -4.51 4.02 -20.44
CA ARG A 115 -5.36 5.12 -19.94
C ARG A 115 -4.57 6.41 -19.83
N SER A 116 -5.28 7.53 -19.77
CA SER A 116 -4.67 8.88 -19.67
C SER A 116 -4.44 9.34 -18.24
N ALA A 117 -5.09 8.71 -17.26
CA ALA A 117 -5.00 9.03 -15.84
C ALA A 117 -5.35 7.81 -14.99
N VAL A 118 -4.92 7.80 -13.75
CA VAL A 118 -5.11 6.71 -12.79
C VAL A 118 -6.17 7.13 -11.78
N MET A 119 -7.35 6.50 -11.82
CA MET A 119 -8.43 6.77 -10.86
C MET A 119 -8.00 6.34 -9.46
N ALA A 120 -8.15 7.24 -8.49
CA ALA A 120 -7.78 7.02 -7.10
C ALA A 120 -9.00 6.93 -6.19
N TYR A 121 -8.84 6.34 -5.00
CA TYR A 121 -9.82 6.40 -3.94
C TYR A 121 -9.25 7.09 -2.70
N ALA A 122 -10.13 7.83 -2.01
CA ALA A 122 -9.81 8.59 -0.82
C ALA A 122 -10.24 7.86 0.46
N HIS A 123 -9.71 8.32 1.60
CA HIS A 123 -9.96 7.77 2.93
C HIS A 123 -10.81 8.74 3.76
N ALA A 124 -12.12 8.54 3.78
CA ALA A 124 -13.02 9.27 4.66
C ALA A 124 -13.08 8.63 6.05
N ALA A 125 -12.97 9.45 7.08
CA ALA A 125 -13.07 9.03 8.46
C ALA A 125 -13.90 10.03 9.29
N GLY A 126 -14.52 9.55 10.36
CA GLY A 126 -15.25 10.39 11.30
C GLY A 126 -15.44 9.69 12.63
N ASP A 127 -15.42 10.46 13.72
CA ASP A 127 -15.63 9.93 15.07
C ASP A 127 -17.10 9.48 15.29
N ASP A 128 -18.00 10.00 14.46
CA ASP A 128 -19.41 9.59 14.40
C ASP A 128 -19.92 9.54 12.96
N LEU A 129 -21.18 9.12 12.78
CA LEU A 129 -21.79 8.95 11.46
C LEU A 129 -21.95 10.27 10.69
N GLN A 130 -22.20 11.38 11.38
CA GLN A 130 -22.36 12.68 10.73
C GLN A 130 -21.01 13.22 10.25
N ALA A 131 -20.00 13.15 11.11
CA ALA A 131 -18.63 13.56 10.74
C ALA A 131 -18.10 12.72 9.56
N LEU A 132 -18.39 11.41 9.54
CA LEU A 132 -18.05 10.56 8.41
C LEU A 132 -18.79 10.93 7.13
N GLU A 133 -20.11 11.22 7.21
CA GLU A 133 -20.90 11.69 6.07
C GLU A 133 -20.31 12.99 5.50
N ASP A 134 -19.99 13.96 6.36
CA ASP A 134 -19.43 15.24 5.96
C ASP A 134 -18.08 15.06 5.24
N ASP A 135 -17.23 14.17 5.73
CA ASP A 135 -15.94 13.86 5.10
C ASP A 135 -16.10 13.13 3.75
N VAL A 136 -17.07 12.20 3.65
CA VAL A 136 -17.41 11.56 2.36
C VAL A 136 -17.90 12.61 1.35
N ARG A 137 -18.75 13.55 1.75
CA ARG A 137 -19.24 14.63 0.88
C ARG A 137 -18.10 15.53 0.41
N ARG A 138 -17.16 15.88 1.30
CA ARG A 138 -15.98 16.65 0.95
C ARG A 138 -15.19 15.96 -0.17
N TYR A 139 -14.90 14.66 -0.06
CA TYR A 139 -14.20 13.94 -1.11
C TYR A 139 -15.01 13.80 -2.41
N MET A 140 -16.34 13.70 -2.32
CA MET A 140 -17.19 13.76 -3.53
C MET A 140 -17.08 15.12 -4.24
N GLU A 141 -17.03 16.22 -3.49
CA GLU A 141 -16.82 17.58 -4.02
C GLU A 141 -15.43 17.76 -4.64
N GLU A 142 -14.40 17.12 -4.09
CA GLU A 142 -13.05 17.05 -4.65
C GLU A 142 -12.95 16.16 -5.91
N GLY A 143 -14.02 15.44 -6.28
CA GLY A 143 -14.13 14.65 -7.51
C GLY A 143 -13.88 13.15 -7.37
N TYR A 144 -13.66 12.64 -6.16
CA TYR A 144 -13.49 11.21 -5.96
C TYR A 144 -14.77 10.42 -6.21
N GLN A 145 -14.65 9.34 -6.98
CA GLN A 145 -15.76 8.44 -7.30
C GLN A 145 -15.83 7.24 -6.37
N VAL A 146 -14.72 6.88 -5.73
CA VAL A 146 -14.59 5.78 -4.80
C VAL A 146 -14.02 6.31 -3.49
N ILE A 147 -14.66 5.99 -2.37
CA ILE A 147 -14.29 6.54 -1.07
C ILE A 147 -14.31 5.42 -0.03
N ARG A 148 -13.21 5.23 0.68
CA ARG A 148 -13.12 4.34 1.83
C ARG A 148 -13.77 5.02 3.04
N CYS A 149 -14.66 4.31 3.73
CA CYS A 149 -15.40 4.81 4.87
C CYS A 149 -14.95 4.11 6.15
N GLN A 150 -14.59 4.90 7.17
CA GLN A 150 -14.08 4.39 8.44
C GLN A 150 -14.69 5.17 9.63
N LEU A 151 -15.13 4.46 10.66
CA LEU A 151 -15.53 5.08 11.93
C LEU A 151 -14.31 5.17 12.86
N GLY A 152 -13.81 6.39 13.08
CA GLY A 152 -12.61 6.61 13.88
C GLY A 152 -11.35 5.95 13.29
N PRO A 153 -10.45 5.41 14.13
CA PRO A 153 -9.25 4.68 13.68
C PRO A 153 -9.62 3.29 13.12
N TYR A 154 -8.63 2.57 12.60
CA TYR A 154 -8.80 1.17 12.19
C TYR A 154 -9.44 0.35 13.31
N GLY A 155 -10.39 -0.55 12.94
CA GLY A 155 -11.22 -1.27 13.91
C GLY A 155 -12.30 -0.43 14.59
N GLY A 156 -12.42 0.85 14.23
CA GLY A 156 -13.47 1.73 14.75
C GLY A 156 -14.87 1.16 14.53
N GLY A 157 -15.72 1.28 15.54
CA GLY A 157 -17.01 0.61 15.61
C GLY A 157 -16.98 -0.75 16.33
N GLY A 158 -15.78 -1.37 16.48
CA GLY A 158 -15.60 -2.61 17.24
C GLY A 158 -15.05 -2.41 18.66
N PHE A 159 -14.58 -1.21 18.99
CA PHE A 159 -14.05 -0.96 20.35
C PHE A 159 -15.18 -0.65 21.33
N ILE A 160 -15.17 -1.38 22.45
CA ILE A 160 -16.05 -1.16 23.61
C ILE A 160 -15.23 -0.89 24.86
N ASP A 161 -15.82 -0.19 25.83
CA ASP A 161 -15.17 0.08 27.09
C ASP A 161 -14.93 -1.21 27.91
N ALA A 162 -13.84 -1.25 28.65
CA ALA A 162 -13.49 -2.38 29.52
C ALA A 162 -14.58 -2.74 30.52
N GLU A 163 -15.37 -1.76 30.98
CA GLU A 163 -16.51 -1.97 31.89
C GLU A 163 -17.65 -2.70 31.16
N GLN A 164 -17.97 -2.30 29.93
CA GLN A 164 -18.96 -2.99 29.08
C GLN A 164 -18.55 -4.42 28.77
N ALA A 165 -17.26 -4.64 28.52
CA ALA A 165 -16.68 -5.94 28.22
C ALA A 165 -16.66 -6.88 29.44
N ARG A 166 -16.97 -6.39 30.66
CA ARG A 166 -16.93 -7.17 31.92
C ARG A 166 -15.62 -7.90 32.13
N LEU A 167 -14.49 -7.22 31.88
CA LEU A 167 -13.16 -7.80 31.97
C LEU A 167 -12.89 -8.36 33.38
N PRO A 168 -12.02 -9.38 33.51
CA PRO A 168 -11.61 -9.91 34.81
C PRO A 168 -10.87 -8.81 35.60
N LYS A 169 -10.91 -8.92 36.96
CA LYS A 169 -10.36 -7.90 37.88
C LYS A 169 -8.88 -7.59 37.67
N ASN A 170 -8.13 -8.51 37.11
CA ASN A 170 -6.69 -8.43 36.86
C ASN A 170 -6.34 -8.32 35.38
N HIS A 171 -7.25 -7.78 34.55
CA HIS A 171 -6.90 -7.43 33.18
C HIS A 171 -5.74 -6.42 33.17
N TRP A 172 -4.99 -6.35 32.07
CA TRP A 172 -3.75 -5.58 32.01
C TRP A 172 -3.92 -4.07 31.82
N GLY A 173 -5.01 -3.50 32.38
CA GLY A 173 -5.21 -2.05 32.42
C GLY A 173 -5.69 -1.40 31.13
N HIS A 174 -6.13 -2.17 30.15
CA HIS A 174 -6.72 -1.61 28.93
C HIS A 174 -8.05 -0.94 29.25
N SER A 175 -8.23 0.28 28.75
CA SER A 175 -9.47 1.04 28.92
C SER A 175 -10.57 0.62 27.95
N ARG A 176 -10.17 0.00 26.83
CA ARG A 176 -11.07 -0.50 25.77
C ARG A 176 -10.57 -1.84 25.25
N VAL A 177 -11.47 -2.61 24.67
CA VAL A 177 -11.18 -3.86 23.98
C VAL A 177 -11.91 -3.92 22.66
N PHE A 178 -11.39 -4.70 21.71
CA PHE A 178 -12.07 -4.97 20.46
C PHE A 178 -13.07 -6.11 20.64
N ASP A 179 -14.30 -5.90 20.19
CA ASP A 179 -15.41 -6.84 20.24
C ASP A 179 -15.96 -7.06 18.83
N ASP A 180 -15.84 -8.29 18.34
CA ASP A 180 -16.27 -8.65 16.99
C ASP A 180 -17.79 -8.42 16.80
N GLU A 181 -18.62 -8.67 17.84
CA GLU A 181 -20.08 -8.48 17.74
C GLU A 181 -20.45 -7.00 17.61
N ALA A 182 -19.78 -6.13 18.38
CA ALA A 182 -19.96 -4.69 18.25
C ALA A 182 -19.60 -4.22 16.82
N TYR A 183 -18.52 -4.75 16.26
CA TYR A 183 -18.10 -4.44 14.89
C TYR A 183 -19.13 -4.92 13.85
N LEU A 184 -19.61 -6.17 13.99
CA LEU A 184 -20.66 -6.73 13.13
C LEU A 184 -21.99 -5.97 13.19
N GLU A 185 -22.27 -5.31 14.31
CA GLU A 185 -23.45 -4.48 14.47
C GLU A 185 -23.25 -3.08 13.89
N ASN A 186 -22.12 -2.43 14.17
CA ASN A 186 -21.91 -1.02 13.88
C ASN A 186 -21.52 -0.76 12.40
N ILE A 187 -20.72 -1.62 11.77
CA ILE A 187 -20.32 -1.39 10.38
C ILE A 187 -21.49 -1.49 9.39
N PRO A 188 -22.41 -2.47 9.47
CA PRO A 188 -23.61 -2.45 8.66
C PRO A 188 -24.51 -1.21 8.92
N LYS A 189 -24.61 -0.73 10.17
CA LYS A 189 -25.34 0.51 10.49
C LYS A 189 -24.70 1.73 9.84
N MET A 190 -23.38 1.81 9.85
CA MET A 190 -22.65 2.88 9.17
C MET A 190 -23.00 2.92 7.67
N PHE A 191 -22.97 1.77 6.99
CA PHE A 191 -23.31 1.72 5.57
C PHE A 191 -24.80 1.95 5.30
N ALA A 192 -25.69 1.49 6.18
CA ALA A 192 -27.12 1.80 6.10
C ALA A 192 -27.34 3.31 6.14
N TYR A 193 -26.72 3.99 7.10
CA TYR A 193 -26.79 5.45 7.23
C TYR A 193 -26.22 6.16 5.98
N LEU A 194 -25.01 5.80 5.55
CA LEU A 194 -24.41 6.43 4.38
C LEU A 194 -25.24 6.20 3.10
N ARG A 195 -25.82 5.01 2.92
CA ARG A 195 -26.70 4.75 1.75
C ARG A 195 -28.03 5.48 1.83
N GLU A 196 -28.58 5.68 3.01
CA GLU A 196 -29.77 6.52 3.21
C GLU A 196 -29.50 7.98 2.82
N LYS A 197 -28.34 8.54 3.22
CA LYS A 197 -27.96 9.94 2.99
C LYS A 197 -27.43 10.23 1.59
N LEU A 198 -26.65 9.31 1.02
CA LEU A 198 -25.89 9.51 -0.22
C LEU A 198 -26.42 8.71 -1.41
N GLY A 199 -27.32 7.75 -1.14
CA GLY A 199 -27.75 6.80 -2.17
C GLY A 199 -26.61 5.89 -2.66
N PHE A 200 -26.73 5.46 -3.92
CA PHE A 200 -25.73 4.58 -4.57
C PHE A 200 -24.88 5.30 -5.62
N GLY A 201 -24.90 6.63 -5.62
CA GLY A 201 -24.04 7.44 -6.52
C GLY A 201 -22.57 7.22 -6.25
N PRO A 202 -22.05 7.54 -5.06
CA PRO A 202 -20.66 7.27 -4.72
C PRO A 202 -20.44 5.76 -4.53
N LYS A 203 -19.29 5.28 -5.00
CA LYS A 203 -18.80 3.94 -4.72
C LYS A 203 -18.09 3.96 -3.38
N LEU A 204 -18.57 3.16 -2.44
CA LEU A 204 -18.00 3.11 -1.08
C LEU A 204 -17.20 1.82 -0.90
N THR A 205 -16.14 1.87 -0.13
CA THR A 205 -15.34 0.73 0.30
C THR A 205 -15.08 0.79 1.80
N HIS A 206 -14.60 -0.28 2.38
CA HIS A 206 -14.30 -0.38 3.80
C HIS A 206 -13.10 -1.28 4.01
N ASP A 207 -12.25 -0.89 4.93
CA ASP A 207 -11.08 -1.63 5.34
C ASP A 207 -11.33 -2.26 6.71
N VAL A 208 -11.33 -3.59 6.75
CA VAL A 208 -11.48 -4.36 8.00
C VAL A 208 -10.17 -4.47 8.75
N HIS A 209 -9.06 -4.30 8.03
CA HIS A 209 -7.72 -4.28 8.57
C HIS A 209 -7.43 -5.51 9.46
N GLU A 210 -7.89 -6.68 9.01
CA GLU A 210 -7.65 -8.01 9.60
C GLU A 210 -8.16 -8.23 11.04
N HIS A 211 -8.93 -7.28 11.59
CA HIS A 211 -9.35 -7.30 12.99
C HIS A 211 -10.22 -8.50 13.37
N LEU A 212 -11.04 -9.02 12.42
CA LEU A 212 -12.06 -10.02 12.73
C LEU A 212 -11.52 -11.46 12.82
N GLN A 213 -12.19 -12.26 13.64
CA GLN A 213 -12.06 -13.70 13.57
C GLN A 213 -12.66 -14.24 12.26
N PRO A 214 -12.14 -15.35 11.68
CA PRO A 214 -12.53 -15.77 10.33
C PRO A 214 -14.03 -15.99 10.10
N THR A 215 -14.75 -16.56 11.07
CA THR A 215 -16.20 -16.75 10.97
C THR A 215 -16.96 -15.42 10.95
N ASN A 216 -16.52 -14.46 11.76
CA ASN A 216 -17.10 -13.13 11.83
C ASN A 216 -16.76 -12.31 10.59
N ALA A 217 -15.58 -12.49 10.02
CA ALA A 217 -15.21 -11.92 8.73
C ALA A 217 -16.16 -12.37 7.60
N VAL A 218 -16.45 -13.67 7.50
CA VAL A 218 -17.45 -14.19 6.53
C VAL A 218 -18.83 -13.60 6.78
N THR A 219 -19.23 -13.48 8.06
CA THR A 219 -20.52 -12.88 8.44
C THR A 219 -20.60 -11.42 8.03
N LEU A 220 -19.56 -10.61 8.31
CA LEU A 220 -19.50 -9.21 7.90
C LEU A 220 -19.63 -9.05 6.38
N ALA A 221 -18.84 -9.81 5.63
CA ALA A 221 -18.86 -9.73 4.16
C ALA A 221 -20.27 -9.97 3.60
N LYS A 222 -21.02 -10.89 4.22
CA LYS A 222 -22.41 -11.19 3.85
C LYS A 222 -23.39 -10.09 4.30
N LEU A 223 -23.23 -9.53 5.51
CA LEU A 223 -24.06 -8.43 6.01
C LEU A 223 -23.92 -7.15 5.17
N LEU A 224 -22.79 -6.96 4.49
CA LEU A 224 -22.52 -5.78 3.68
C LEU A 224 -23.02 -5.89 2.23
N GLU A 225 -23.47 -7.05 1.75
CA GLU A 225 -24.01 -7.23 0.38
C GLU A 225 -25.08 -6.19 -0.01
N PRO A 226 -26.09 -5.86 0.84
CA PRO A 226 -27.13 -4.91 0.48
C PRO A 226 -26.59 -3.51 0.16
N TYR A 227 -25.43 -3.15 0.70
CA TYR A 227 -24.85 -1.81 0.54
C TYR A 227 -23.98 -1.69 -0.71
N ARG A 228 -23.76 -2.78 -1.46
CA ARG A 228 -23.06 -2.81 -2.76
C ARG A 228 -21.74 -2.06 -2.71
N LEU A 229 -20.83 -2.51 -1.85
CA LEU A 229 -19.50 -1.93 -1.73
C LEU A 229 -18.72 -2.11 -3.05
N PHE A 230 -17.84 -1.18 -3.36
CA PHE A 230 -16.89 -1.32 -4.46
C PHE A 230 -15.92 -2.47 -4.19
N PHE A 231 -15.42 -2.56 -2.95
CA PHE A 231 -14.80 -3.75 -2.36
C PHE A 231 -14.82 -3.68 -0.82
N LEU A 232 -14.58 -4.82 -0.20
CA LEU A 232 -14.23 -4.97 1.20
C LEU A 232 -12.74 -5.32 1.28
N GLU A 233 -11.97 -4.53 2.04
CA GLU A 233 -10.52 -4.52 2.07
C GLU A 233 -10.01 -5.29 3.27
N ASP A 234 -8.94 -6.07 3.08
CA ASP A 234 -8.17 -6.83 4.06
C ASP A 234 -9.03 -7.47 5.16
N LEU A 235 -10.01 -8.24 4.69
CA LEU A 235 -10.99 -8.94 5.55
C LEU A 235 -10.33 -9.93 6.51
N LEU A 236 -9.21 -10.54 6.10
CA LEU A 236 -8.46 -11.55 6.83
C LEU A 236 -6.96 -11.42 6.53
N PRO A 237 -6.09 -11.82 7.48
CA PRO A 237 -4.64 -11.74 7.30
C PRO A 237 -4.09 -12.78 6.31
N PRO A 238 -2.84 -12.59 5.81
CA PRO A 238 -2.17 -13.51 4.91
C PRO A 238 -2.13 -14.96 5.41
N GLU A 239 -2.01 -15.17 6.72
CA GLU A 239 -1.97 -16.50 7.33
C GLU A 239 -3.30 -17.25 7.22
N GLN A 240 -4.36 -16.55 6.86
CA GLN A 240 -5.73 -17.09 6.80
C GLN A 240 -6.36 -17.01 5.41
N ILE A 241 -5.58 -16.86 4.36
CA ILE A 241 -6.06 -16.74 2.96
C ILE A 241 -6.98 -17.89 2.52
N HIS A 242 -6.81 -19.07 3.08
CA HIS A 242 -7.63 -20.24 2.74
C HIS A 242 -9.12 -20.06 3.10
N TRP A 243 -9.45 -19.14 4.02
CA TRP A 243 -10.83 -18.80 4.36
C TRP A 243 -11.56 -18.05 3.25
N TYR A 244 -10.84 -17.40 2.34
CA TYR A 244 -11.45 -16.71 1.19
C TYR A 244 -12.27 -17.64 0.27
N ARG A 245 -11.98 -18.96 0.29
CA ARG A 245 -12.86 -19.94 -0.39
C ARG A 245 -14.25 -19.96 0.22
N LEU A 246 -14.35 -19.89 1.54
CA LEU A 246 -15.64 -19.82 2.23
C LEU A 246 -16.30 -18.45 2.03
N VAL A 247 -15.54 -17.36 2.14
CA VAL A 247 -16.04 -16.01 1.84
C VAL A 247 -16.68 -15.99 0.46
N ARG A 248 -15.98 -16.46 -0.58
CA ARG A 248 -16.47 -16.46 -1.95
C ARG A 248 -17.72 -17.37 -2.16
N GLN A 249 -17.88 -18.42 -1.38
CA GLN A 249 -19.05 -19.28 -1.42
C GLN A 249 -20.27 -18.65 -0.74
N GLN A 250 -20.08 -17.77 0.21
CA GLN A 250 -21.14 -17.22 1.07
C GLN A 250 -21.60 -15.82 0.69
N CYS A 251 -20.80 -15.06 -0.05
CA CYS A 251 -21.15 -13.69 -0.41
C CYS A 251 -20.59 -13.26 -1.78
N THR A 252 -21.21 -12.22 -2.34
CA THR A 252 -20.84 -11.58 -3.60
C THR A 252 -20.14 -10.22 -3.41
N THR A 253 -19.98 -9.75 -2.18
CA THR A 253 -19.24 -8.52 -1.90
C THR A 253 -17.82 -8.63 -2.47
N PRO A 254 -17.41 -7.72 -3.37
CA PRO A 254 -16.07 -7.76 -3.94
C PRO A 254 -15.00 -7.67 -2.85
N GLN A 255 -13.94 -8.45 -2.98
CA GLN A 255 -12.85 -8.56 -2.02
C GLN A 255 -11.57 -7.92 -2.56
N ALA A 256 -10.91 -7.11 -1.74
CA ALA A 256 -9.59 -6.57 -2.01
C ALA A 256 -8.63 -7.00 -0.91
N MET A 257 -7.45 -7.51 -1.26
CA MET A 257 -6.50 -7.99 -0.26
C MET A 257 -5.08 -7.86 -0.74
N GLY A 258 -4.16 -7.62 0.19
CA GLY A 258 -2.76 -7.84 -0.12
C GLY A 258 -1.77 -6.81 0.35
N GLU A 259 -2.10 -5.83 1.16
CA GLU A 259 -1.12 -4.84 1.64
C GLU A 259 0.02 -5.49 2.44
N LEU A 260 -0.25 -6.60 3.12
CA LEU A 260 0.75 -7.36 3.87
C LEU A 260 1.43 -8.47 3.06
N PHE A 261 1.09 -8.65 1.79
CA PHE A 261 1.68 -9.73 0.98
C PHE A 261 3.14 -9.47 0.65
N ILE A 262 3.96 -10.47 0.91
CA ILE A 262 5.41 -10.43 0.67
C ILE A 262 5.91 -11.61 -0.18
N ASN A 263 5.07 -12.60 -0.45
CA ASN A 263 5.51 -13.77 -1.23
C ASN A 263 4.40 -14.32 -2.17
N PRO A 264 4.79 -15.00 -3.26
CA PRO A 264 3.83 -15.53 -4.24
C PRO A 264 2.82 -16.53 -3.68
N HIS A 265 3.14 -17.24 -2.61
CA HIS A 265 2.23 -18.22 -2.01
C HIS A 265 0.99 -17.56 -1.38
N GLU A 266 1.04 -16.26 -1.11
CA GLU A 266 -0.07 -15.48 -0.56
C GLU A 266 -1.04 -15.06 -1.67
N TRP A 267 -0.57 -14.41 -2.74
CA TRP A 267 -1.45 -13.88 -3.78
C TRP A 267 -1.80 -14.86 -4.89
N MET A 268 -0.90 -15.79 -5.25
CA MET A 268 -1.16 -16.71 -6.37
C MET A 268 -2.44 -17.53 -6.20
N PRO A 269 -2.69 -18.20 -5.06
CA PRO A 269 -3.94 -18.95 -4.88
C PRO A 269 -5.18 -18.08 -4.97
N LEU A 270 -5.13 -16.88 -4.38
CA LEU A 270 -6.25 -15.94 -4.37
C LEU A 270 -6.59 -15.46 -5.78
N ILE A 271 -5.58 -15.19 -6.61
CA ILE A 271 -5.76 -14.76 -7.99
C ILE A 271 -6.20 -15.94 -8.87
N THR A 272 -5.48 -17.07 -8.85
CA THR A 272 -5.72 -18.18 -9.76
C THR A 272 -7.03 -18.91 -9.49
N GLU A 273 -7.49 -18.93 -8.25
CA GLU A 273 -8.80 -19.47 -7.87
C GLU A 273 -9.90 -18.39 -7.91
N ARG A 274 -9.58 -17.14 -8.24
CA ARG A 274 -10.52 -15.98 -8.28
C ARG A 274 -11.25 -15.78 -6.96
N LEU A 275 -10.52 -15.85 -5.87
CA LEU A 275 -11.06 -15.70 -4.52
C LEU A 275 -11.17 -14.23 -4.11
N ILE A 276 -10.42 -13.36 -4.78
CA ILE A 276 -10.45 -11.89 -4.62
C ILE A 276 -10.76 -11.23 -5.96
N ASP A 277 -11.21 -9.98 -5.92
CA ASP A 277 -11.52 -9.17 -7.10
C ASP A 277 -10.43 -8.13 -7.36
N PHE A 278 -9.69 -7.75 -6.31
CA PHE A 278 -8.58 -6.81 -6.37
C PHE A 278 -7.40 -7.33 -5.55
N VAL A 279 -6.20 -7.27 -6.12
CA VAL A 279 -4.95 -7.50 -5.39
C VAL A 279 -4.34 -6.17 -4.98
N ARG A 280 -3.99 -6.05 -3.68
CA ARG A 280 -3.51 -4.79 -3.05
C ARG A 280 -2.04 -4.85 -2.62
N VAL A 281 -1.22 -5.60 -3.31
CA VAL A 281 0.22 -5.65 -2.99
C VAL A 281 0.82 -4.24 -3.01
N ARG A 282 1.59 -3.91 -1.99
CA ARG A 282 2.38 -2.68 -1.96
C ARG A 282 3.61 -2.83 -2.86
N VAL A 283 3.84 -1.90 -3.78
CA VAL A 283 4.93 -2.03 -4.77
C VAL A 283 6.30 -2.18 -4.08
N SER A 284 6.55 -1.43 -2.99
CA SER A 284 7.77 -1.54 -2.21
C SER A 284 7.88 -2.81 -1.37
N LYS A 285 6.80 -3.56 -1.14
CA LYS A 285 6.82 -4.86 -0.44
C LYS A 285 6.71 -6.06 -1.38
N GLY A 286 6.14 -5.82 -2.56
CA GLY A 286 6.04 -6.82 -3.63
C GLY A 286 7.35 -7.05 -4.41
N GLY A 287 8.44 -6.34 -4.09
CA GLY A 287 9.73 -6.48 -4.77
C GLY A 287 9.88 -5.57 -6.01
N GLY A 288 9.18 -4.45 -6.06
CA GLY A 288 9.33 -3.41 -7.07
C GLY A 288 8.53 -3.62 -8.35
N ILE A 289 8.81 -2.80 -9.35
CA ILE A 289 8.13 -2.77 -10.65
C ILE A 289 8.24 -4.11 -11.37
N THR A 290 9.42 -4.72 -11.36
CA THR A 290 9.68 -6.01 -12.04
C THR A 290 8.73 -7.11 -11.58
N ASN A 291 8.49 -7.24 -10.28
CA ASN A 291 7.59 -8.28 -9.77
C ASN A 291 6.12 -7.87 -9.85
N CYS A 292 5.79 -6.62 -9.52
CA CYS A 292 4.41 -6.12 -9.58
C CYS A 292 3.84 -6.17 -11.00
N ARG A 293 4.67 -5.93 -12.04
CA ARG A 293 4.27 -6.17 -13.43
C ARG A 293 3.86 -7.63 -13.69
N LYS A 294 4.60 -8.60 -13.11
CA LYS A 294 4.26 -10.03 -13.23
C LYS A 294 2.94 -10.35 -12.52
N ILE A 295 2.71 -9.75 -11.34
CA ILE A 295 1.44 -9.86 -10.61
C ILE A 295 0.29 -9.27 -11.44
N ALA A 296 0.45 -8.08 -12.01
CA ALA A 296 -0.56 -7.44 -12.86
C ALA A 296 -0.89 -8.30 -14.10
N THR A 297 0.11 -8.92 -14.73
CA THR A 297 -0.09 -9.84 -15.85
C THR A 297 -0.85 -11.11 -15.43
N LEU A 298 -0.54 -11.65 -14.24
CA LEU A 298 -1.30 -12.78 -13.69
C LEU A 298 -2.77 -12.38 -13.46
N CYS A 299 -3.00 -11.22 -12.87
CA CYS A 299 -4.34 -10.68 -12.63
C CYS A 299 -5.15 -10.56 -13.93
N GLU A 300 -4.54 -10.05 -15.00
CA GLU A 300 -5.20 -9.94 -16.31
C GLU A 300 -5.75 -11.27 -16.81
N TRP A 301 -4.96 -12.35 -16.73
CA TRP A 301 -5.36 -13.68 -17.20
C TRP A 301 -6.50 -14.30 -16.38
N PHE A 302 -6.62 -13.94 -15.10
CA PHE A 302 -7.61 -14.52 -14.19
C PHE A 302 -8.80 -13.59 -13.91
N GLY A 303 -8.84 -12.38 -14.51
CA GLY A 303 -9.93 -11.43 -14.34
C GLY A 303 -9.95 -10.77 -12.95
N VAL A 304 -8.82 -10.74 -12.27
CA VAL A 304 -8.59 -9.96 -11.05
C VAL A 304 -8.01 -8.61 -11.43
N ARG A 305 -8.25 -7.58 -10.64
CA ARG A 305 -7.73 -6.24 -10.89
C ARG A 305 -6.67 -5.85 -9.87
N THR A 306 -5.83 -4.86 -10.23
CA THR A 306 -4.85 -4.30 -9.30
C THR A 306 -5.44 -3.10 -8.56
N ALA A 307 -5.06 -2.95 -7.28
CA ALA A 307 -5.33 -1.79 -6.45
C ALA A 307 -4.14 -1.62 -5.50
N TRP A 308 -2.99 -1.15 -6.04
CA TRP A 308 -1.75 -1.10 -5.26
C TRP A 308 -1.92 -0.31 -3.98
N GLN A 309 -1.39 -0.86 -2.88
CA GLN A 309 -1.48 -0.23 -1.57
C GLN A 309 -0.57 1.00 -1.49
N GLU A 310 -1.13 2.11 -1.02
CA GLU A 310 -0.46 3.40 -0.83
C GLU A 310 -0.86 4.05 0.51
N GLY A 311 -0.78 3.30 1.60
CA GLY A 311 -1.08 3.82 2.94
C GLY A 311 -0.17 4.98 3.36
N GLY A 312 -0.53 5.65 4.46
CA GLY A 312 0.10 6.88 4.94
C GLY A 312 1.59 6.81 5.31
N ASP A 313 2.22 5.67 5.17
CA ASP A 313 3.66 5.43 5.37
C ASP A 313 4.46 5.31 4.05
N ASN A 314 3.79 5.33 2.91
CA ASN A 314 4.43 5.38 1.59
C ASN A 314 4.99 6.77 1.27
N ASP A 315 5.92 6.82 0.33
CA ASP A 315 6.53 8.04 -0.17
C ASP A 315 6.14 8.33 -1.64
N PRO A 316 6.36 9.56 -2.12
CA PRO A 316 5.97 9.95 -3.49
C PRO A 316 6.64 9.13 -4.60
N VAL A 317 7.81 8.52 -4.34
CA VAL A 317 8.50 7.66 -5.35
C VAL A 317 7.77 6.34 -5.51
N ASN A 318 7.30 5.72 -4.40
CA ASN A 318 6.50 4.50 -4.47
C ASN A 318 5.16 4.76 -5.19
N GLN A 319 4.49 5.88 -4.86
CA GLN A 319 3.25 6.27 -5.54
C GLN A 319 3.46 6.46 -7.05
N MET A 320 4.55 7.11 -7.46
CA MET A 320 4.87 7.27 -8.88
C MET A 320 5.14 5.93 -9.57
N ALA A 321 5.85 5.00 -8.91
CA ALA A 321 6.05 3.65 -9.44
C ALA A 321 4.74 2.89 -9.64
N ALA A 322 3.80 3.00 -8.69
CA ALA A 322 2.47 2.44 -8.80
C ALA A 322 1.69 3.07 -9.98
N VAL A 323 1.73 4.40 -10.12
CA VAL A 323 1.09 5.11 -11.24
C VAL A 323 1.62 4.64 -12.59
N HIS A 324 2.93 4.41 -12.74
CA HIS A 324 3.50 3.87 -13.98
C HIS A 324 3.00 2.45 -14.29
N LEU A 325 2.89 1.59 -13.27
CA LEU A 325 2.31 0.25 -13.43
C LEU A 325 0.83 0.34 -13.86
N ASP A 326 0.06 1.21 -13.23
CA ASP A 326 -1.37 1.37 -13.50
C ASP A 326 -1.65 1.93 -14.88
N LEU A 327 -0.85 2.89 -15.34
CA LEU A 327 -0.96 3.43 -16.70
C LEU A 327 -0.73 2.35 -17.76
N ALA A 328 0.21 1.43 -17.52
CA ALA A 328 0.59 0.41 -18.50
C ALA A 328 -0.19 -0.91 -18.36
N SER A 329 -1.01 -1.07 -17.33
CA SER A 329 -1.65 -2.36 -17.00
C SER A 329 -3.11 -2.41 -17.42
N SER A 330 -3.51 -3.42 -18.19
CA SER A 330 -4.91 -3.68 -18.54
C SER A 330 -5.75 -4.17 -17.34
N SER A 331 -5.10 -4.79 -16.36
CA SER A 331 -5.74 -5.29 -15.14
C SER A 331 -5.97 -4.21 -14.07
N PHE A 332 -5.66 -2.96 -14.35
CA PHE A 332 -5.90 -1.86 -13.40
C PHE A 332 -7.35 -1.80 -12.93
N GLY A 333 -7.53 -1.63 -11.62
CA GLY A 333 -8.83 -1.43 -10.97
C GLY A 333 -8.98 -0.05 -10.39
N ILE A 334 -8.15 0.28 -9.43
CA ILE A 334 -8.11 1.58 -8.76
C ILE A 334 -6.78 1.73 -8.03
N GLN A 335 -6.35 2.96 -7.78
CA GLN A 335 -5.16 3.27 -6.97
C GLN A 335 -5.58 3.80 -5.60
N GLU A 336 -4.96 3.29 -4.55
CA GLU A 336 -5.00 3.94 -3.25
C GLU A 336 -4.19 5.23 -3.31
N GLU A 337 -4.72 6.30 -2.72
CA GLU A 337 -4.08 7.60 -2.76
C GLU A 337 -3.66 8.02 -1.36
N ASN A 338 -2.50 8.65 -1.27
CA ASN A 338 -1.96 9.23 -0.06
C ASN A 338 -1.73 10.73 -0.26
N HIS A 339 -2.34 11.53 0.61
CA HIS A 339 -2.15 12.97 0.64
C HIS A 339 -0.83 13.31 1.35
N PHE A 340 0.14 13.79 0.57
CA PHE A 340 1.38 14.30 1.13
C PHE A 340 1.23 15.77 1.51
N ARG A 341 1.98 16.19 2.51
CA ARG A 341 2.03 17.60 2.92
C ARG A 341 2.79 18.43 1.87
N PRO A 342 2.50 19.75 1.76
CA PRO A 342 3.18 20.60 0.77
C PRO A 342 4.72 20.55 0.85
N GLU A 343 5.28 20.48 2.05
CA GLU A 343 6.73 20.35 2.25
C GLU A 343 7.27 18.96 1.84
N GLU A 344 6.46 17.90 1.94
CA GLU A 344 6.80 16.57 1.46
C GLU A 344 6.79 16.56 -0.08
N TYR A 345 5.78 17.16 -0.70
CA TYR A 345 5.76 17.32 -2.17
C TYR A 345 6.94 18.15 -2.69
N ALA A 346 7.32 19.24 -1.99
CA ALA A 346 8.43 20.09 -2.40
C ALA A 346 9.78 19.34 -2.42
N ALA A 347 9.95 18.37 -1.52
CA ALA A 347 11.15 17.54 -1.48
C ALA A 347 11.22 16.50 -2.62
N PHE A 348 10.12 16.30 -3.37
CA PHE A 348 10.03 15.31 -4.46
C PHE A 348 9.50 15.94 -5.76
N PRO A 349 10.31 16.76 -6.44
CA PRO A 349 9.89 17.39 -7.69
C PRO A 349 9.55 16.35 -8.77
N GLY A 350 8.46 16.59 -9.49
CA GLY A 350 7.96 15.66 -10.51
C GLY A 350 7.02 14.56 -9.98
N HIS A 351 6.60 14.62 -8.72
CA HIS A 351 5.61 13.72 -8.16
C HIS A 351 4.31 13.67 -8.98
N ALA A 352 3.50 12.62 -8.79
CA ALA A 352 2.19 12.51 -9.43
C ALA A 352 1.27 13.67 -9.01
N VAL A 353 0.57 14.26 -9.98
CA VAL A 353 -0.39 15.33 -9.71
C VAL A 353 -1.75 14.70 -9.45
N LEU A 354 -2.34 15.02 -8.30
CA LEU A 354 -3.69 14.60 -7.95
C LEU A 354 -4.68 15.71 -8.30
N GLU A 355 -5.64 15.40 -9.17
CA GLU A 355 -6.69 16.35 -9.57
C GLU A 355 -8.00 15.60 -9.87
N GLY A 356 -9.10 16.05 -9.25
CA GLY A 356 -10.44 15.50 -9.48
C GLY A 356 -10.57 14.01 -9.20
N GLY A 357 -9.82 13.47 -8.21
CA GLY A 357 -9.81 12.04 -7.86
C GLY A 357 -8.97 11.17 -8.82
N TYR A 358 -8.08 11.77 -9.61
CA TYR A 358 -7.18 11.08 -10.52
C TYR A 358 -5.73 11.51 -10.30
N LEU A 359 -4.81 10.55 -10.42
CA LEU A 359 -3.37 10.77 -10.42
C LEU A 359 -2.85 10.81 -11.86
N TYR A 360 -2.00 11.79 -12.12
CA TYR A 360 -1.38 12.04 -13.42
C TYR A 360 0.14 11.93 -13.29
N ALA A 361 0.76 11.08 -14.09
CA ALA A 361 2.21 11.10 -14.28
C ALA A 361 2.60 12.21 -15.24
N ASN A 362 3.85 12.69 -15.12
CA ASN A 362 4.45 13.57 -16.11
C ASN A 362 5.11 12.76 -17.25
N GLU A 363 5.51 13.45 -18.31
CA GLU A 363 6.12 12.87 -19.50
C GLU A 363 7.66 12.77 -19.42
N GLN A 364 8.25 13.01 -18.25
CA GLN A 364 9.70 12.99 -18.10
C GLN A 364 10.25 11.56 -18.18
N PRO A 365 11.48 11.38 -18.71
CA PRO A 365 12.12 10.07 -18.75
C PRO A 365 12.31 9.45 -17.36
N GLY A 366 12.26 8.13 -17.29
CA GLY A 366 12.37 7.39 -16.03
C GLY A 366 11.05 7.35 -15.28
N LEU A 367 11.11 7.42 -13.97
CA LEU A 367 9.92 7.60 -13.12
C LEU A 367 9.37 9.03 -13.20
N GLY A 368 10.12 9.98 -13.77
CA GLY A 368 9.70 11.38 -13.89
C GLY A 368 9.73 12.17 -12.58
N ILE A 369 10.09 11.55 -11.48
CA ILE A 369 10.22 12.13 -10.15
C ILE A 369 11.69 12.15 -9.74
N ASP A 370 12.08 13.14 -8.93
CA ASP A 370 13.40 13.20 -8.33
C ASP A 370 13.30 13.53 -6.82
N VAL A 371 14.42 13.59 -6.14
CA VAL A 371 14.53 13.97 -4.73
C VAL A 371 15.47 15.15 -4.56
N ASP A 372 14.96 16.23 -3.98
CA ASP A 372 15.80 17.30 -3.43
C ASP A 372 16.36 16.82 -2.09
N GLU A 373 17.61 16.40 -2.08
CA GLU A 373 18.24 15.76 -0.92
C GLU A 373 18.29 16.69 0.30
N ASP A 374 18.51 17.99 0.11
CA ASP A 374 18.58 18.95 1.20
C ASP A 374 17.21 19.14 1.85
N GLN A 375 16.16 19.34 1.04
CA GLN A 375 14.80 19.42 1.54
C GLN A 375 14.35 18.10 2.17
N ALA A 376 14.62 16.97 1.54
CA ALA A 376 14.27 15.66 2.07
C ALA A 376 14.93 15.39 3.44
N ARG A 377 16.22 15.73 3.60
CA ARG A 377 16.92 15.61 4.89
C ARG A 377 16.39 16.56 5.94
N ALA A 378 15.95 17.76 5.53
CA ALA A 378 15.37 18.75 6.44
C ALA A 378 14.00 18.35 7.01
N LEU A 379 13.27 17.43 6.35
CA LEU A 379 12.03 16.87 6.89
C LEU A 379 12.24 15.94 8.09
N LEU A 380 13.45 15.43 8.32
CA LEU A 380 13.76 14.50 9.39
C LEU A 380 13.80 15.21 10.75
N ASP A 381 12.99 14.75 11.69
CA ASP A 381 13.12 15.12 13.11
C ASP A 381 13.99 14.07 13.82
N PRO A 382 15.21 14.44 14.28
CA PRO A 382 16.13 13.49 14.90
C PRO A 382 15.59 12.81 16.15
N GLU A 383 14.80 13.53 16.96
CA GLU A 383 14.22 12.98 18.20
C GLU A 383 13.12 11.98 17.88
N LEU A 384 12.22 12.33 16.96
CA LEU A 384 11.15 11.45 16.52
C LEU A 384 11.71 10.22 15.78
N ALA A 385 12.69 10.43 14.90
CA ALA A 385 13.35 9.37 14.14
C ALA A 385 14.20 8.40 14.99
N ALA A 386 14.53 8.79 16.22
CA ALA A 386 15.21 7.91 17.19
C ALA A 386 14.26 6.92 17.87
N ARG A 387 12.97 7.24 17.91
CA ARG A 387 11.95 6.38 18.55
C ARG A 387 11.72 5.11 17.75
N SER A 388 11.29 4.06 18.45
CA SER A 388 10.75 2.85 17.83
C SER A 388 9.24 3.01 17.70
N PHE A 389 8.71 2.60 16.54
CA PHE A 389 7.30 2.64 16.26
C PHE A 389 6.79 1.22 16.06
N TYR A 390 5.64 0.93 16.66
CA TYR A 390 4.80 -0.23 16.38
C TYR A 390 3.35 0.23 16.44
N MET A 391 2.46 -0.48 15.79
CA MET A 391 1.04 -0.21 15.91
C MET A 391 0.57 -0.46 17.35
N ALA A 392 -0.55 0.14 17.73
CA ALA A 392 -1.11 -0.03 19.07
C ALA A 392 -1.39 -1.51 19.35
N GLU A 393 -1.13 -1.91 20.60
CA GLU A 393 -1.45 -3.25 21.06
C GLU A 393 -2.90 -3.27 21.57
N ASP A 394 -3.84 -3.54 20.66
CA ASP A 394 -5.24 -3.71 21.02
C ASP A 394 -5.54 -5.17 21.39
N ARG A 395 -6.51 -5.38 22.27
CA ARG A 395 -6.87 -6.72 22.79
C ARG A 395 -8.36 -6.97 22.75
N ARG A 396 -8.71 -8.25 22.71
CA ARG A 396 -10.07 -8.75 22.96
C ARG A 396 -10.33 -8.92 24.45
N ALA A 397 -11.59 -9.14 24.81
CA ALA A 397 -12.00 -9.36 26.21
C ALA A 397 -11.36 -10.60 26.85
N ASP A 398 -10.97 -11.60 26.07
CA ASP A 398 -10.24 -12.78 26.54
C ASP A 398 -8.74 -12.55 26.74
N GLY A 399 -8.25 -11.34 26.44
CA GLY A 399 -6.84 -10.95 26.55
C GLY A 399 -5.99 -11.25 25.32
N SER A 400 -6.53 -11.87 24.28
CA SER A 400 -5.80 -12.08 23.02
C SER A 400 -5.55 -10.77 22.29
N ILE A 401 -4.38 -10.67 21.65
CA ILE A 401 -4.03 -9.49 20.82
C ILE A 401 -4.87 -9.53 19.55
N VAL A 402 -5.42 -8.38 19.21
CA VAL A 402 -6.06 -8.13 17.91
C VAL A 402 -4.98 -7.79 16.91
N ARG A 403 -5.10 -8.25 15.68
CA ARG A 403 -4.24 -7.77 14.60
C ARG A 403 -4.50 -6.29 14.37
N PRO A 404 -3.44 -5.50 14.19
CA PRO A 404 -3.57 -4.05 14.08
C PRO A 404 -4.18 -3.59 12.75
#